data_1797741baad666150d659bf1497ce305
#
_entry.id   1797741baad666150d659bf1497ce305
#
_cell.length_a   1.000
_cell.length_b   1.000
_cell.length_c   1.000
_cell.angle_alpha   90.00
_cell.angle_beta   90.00
_cell.angle_gamma   90.00
#
_symmetry.space_group_name_H-M   'P 1'
#
loop_
_entity.id
_entity.type
_entity.pdbx_description
1 polymer ?
#
loop_
_entity_poly.entity_id
_entity_poly.type
_entity_poly.pdbx_seq_one_letter_code
_entity_poly.pdbx_strand_id
1 'polypeptide(L)'
;MNKPESNLNSVNPPNLRSTIVAASAMPWQPTQFEGIEMKILYSDDEGRSTILFKMAPGSVVPLHEHTALEQTFILEGSLEDAEGSCGAGDFVWRPGGNIHVAHAPRGATFLAIFNRPNRFFDGTKFFTSAE
;
A
#
# COMPACT_ATOMS: atom_id res chain seq x y z
N MET A 1 -12.66 -5.24 -24.77
CA MET A 1 -11.74 -4.97 -25.88
C MET A 1 -10.59 -5.94 -25.86
N ASN A 2 -10.35 -6.60 -26.95
CA ASN A 2 -9.26 -7.56 -27.03
C ASN A 2 -7.92 -6.86 -27.18
N LYS A 3 -6.92 -7.35 -26.47
CA LYS A 3 -5.55 -6.90 -26.67
C LYS A 3 -4.98 -7.54 -27.93
N PRO A 4 -4.16 -6.85 -28.71
CA PRO A 4 -3.48 -7.50 -29.84
C PRO A 4 -2.58 -8.61 -29.32
N GLU A 5 -2.47 -9.67 -30.10
CA GLU A 5 -1.54 -10.75 -29.78
C GLU A 5 -0.10 -10.23 -29.83
N SER A 6 0.67 -10.64 -28.87
CA SER A 6 2.11 -10.35 -28.87
C SER A 6 2.83 -11.33 -29.78
N ASN A 7 3.67 -10.80 -30.68
CA ASN A 7 4.58 -11.63 -31.49
C ASN A 7 5.88 -11.95 -30.74
N LEU A 8 5.98 -11.52 -29.47
CA LEU A 8 7.18 -11.72 -28.66
C LEU A 8 7.00 -12.96 -27.77
N ASN A 9 7.98 -13.81 -27.80
CA ASN A 9 8.07 -14.94 -26.89
C ASN A 9 8.90 -14.54 -25.68
N SER A 10 8.46 -14.94 -24.48
CA SER A 10 9.24 -14.72 -23.28
C SER A 10 10.55 -15.49 -23.35
N VAL A 11 11.65 -14.84 -23.03
CA VAL A 11 12.96 -15.47 -22.87
C VAL A 11 13.17 -15.99 -21.46
N ASN A 12 12.24 -15.75 -20.56
CA ASN A 12 12.35 -16.17 -19.17
C ASN A 12 11.85 -17.60 -18.99
N PRO A 13 12.54 -18.42 -18.18
CA PRO A 13 11.98 -19.68 -17.72
C PRO A 13 10.76 -19.43 -16.85
N PRO A 14 9.87 -20.45 -16.63
CA PRO A 14 8.62 -20.25 -15.90
C PRO A 14 8.76 -19.59 -14.53
N ASN A 15 9.81 -19.91 -13.78
CA ASN A 15 10.03 -19.36 -12.43
C ASN A 15 10.51 -17.90 -12.41
N LEU A 16 10.87 -17.34 -13.58
CA LEU A 16 11.36 -15.96 -13.70
C LEU A 16 10.44 -15.09 -14.53
N ARG A 17 9.26 -15.58 -14.89
CA ARG A 17 8.30 -14.81 -15.67
C ARG A 17 7.63 -13.77 -14.78
N SER A 18 7.20 -12.70 -15.41
CA SER A 18 6.41 -11.66 -14.73
C SER A 18 5.09 -12.23 -14.23
N THR A 19 4.64 -11.74 -13.09
CA THR A 19 3.30 -12.01 -12.59
C THR A 19 2.44 -10.76 -12.83
N ILE A 20 1.35 -10.92 -13.56
CA ILE A 20 0.40 -9.84 -13.81
C ILE A 20 -0.73 -9.98 -12.80
N VAL A 21 -0.90 -8.96 -11.98
CA VAL A 21 -1.98 -8.89 -10.98
C VAL A 21 -3.09 -8.03 -11.54
N ALA A 22 -4.28 -8.61 -11.76
CA ALA A 22 -5.44 -7.88 -12.23
C ALA A 22 -6.06 -7.09 -11.08
N ALA A 23 -5.38 -6.04 -10.65
CA ALA A 23 -5.74 -5.30 -9.44
C ALA A 23 -7.16 -4.70 -9.50
N SER A 24 -7.60 -4.27 -10.68
CA SER A 24 -8.95 -3.72 -10.86
C SER A 24 -10.05 -4.77 -10.63
N ALA A 25 -9.74 -6.04 -10.82
CA ALA A 25 -10.69 -7.14 -10.62
C ALA A 25 -10.61 -7.73 -9.21
N MET A 26 -9.61 -7.34 -8.41
CA MET A 26 -9.50 -7.82 -7.04
C MET A 26 -10.55 -7.15 -6.15
N PRO A 27 -11.20 -7.90 -5.25
CA PRO A 27 -12.08 -7.28 -4.28
C PRO A 27 -11.27 -6.48 -3.25
N TRP A 28 -11.83 -5.38 -2.76
CA TRP A 28 -11.30 -4.69 -1.60
C TRP A 28 -11.50 -5.57 -0.37
N GLN A 29 -10.47 -5.68 0.44
CA GLN A 29 -10.52 -6.42 1.70
C GLN A 29 -10.57 -5.43 2.87
N PRO A 30 -11.40 -5.71 3.90
CA PRO A 30 -11.36 -4.88 5.09
C PRO A 30 -10.03 -5.05 5.83
N THR A 31 -9.66 -4.04 6.58
CA THR A 31 -8.55 -4.12 7.52
C THR A 31 -9.08 -4.08 8.94
N GLN A 32 -8.20 -4.22 9.92
CA GLN A 32 -8.55 -4.06 11.33
C GLN A 32 -8.89 -2.61 11.71
N PHE A 33 -8.64 -1.66 10.81
CA PHE A 33 -8.95 -0.25 11.04
C PHE A 33 -10.23 0.13 10.32
N GLU A 34 -11.13 0.79 11.05
CA GLU A 34 -12.42 1.22 10.49
C GLU A 34 -12.21 2.16 9.31
N GLY A 35 -12.94 1.92 8.22
CA GLY A 35 -12.91 2.76 7.04
C GLY A 35 -11.71 2.56 6.13
N ILE A 36 -10.85 1.60 6.43
CA ILE A 36 -9.65 1.33 5.63
C ILE A 36 -9.74 -0.05 5.01
N GLU A 37 -9.71 -0.08 3.67
CA GLU A 37 -9.72 -1.29 2.86
C GLU A 37 -8.41 -1.40 2.09
N MET A 38 -8.07 -2.61 1.65
CA MET A 38 -6.81 -2.84 0.95
C MET A 38 -6.92 -3.91 -0.13
N LYS A 39 -5.96 -3.85 -1.06
CA LYS A 39 -5.64 -4.93 -2.00
C LYS A 39 -4.15 -5.19 -1.87
N ILE A 40 -3.77 -6.38 -1.44
CA ILE A 40 -2.35 -6.76 -1.36
C ILE A 40 -1.92 -7.19 -2.76
N LEU A 41 -1.08 -6.38 -3.40
CA LEU A 41 -0.62 -6.65 -4.77
C LEU A 41 0.63 -7.53 -4.79
N TYR A 42 1.47 -7.42 -3.78
CA TYR A 42 2.68 -8.20 -3.62
C TYR A 42 3.04 -8.34 -2.15
N SER A 43 3.53 -9.48 -1.75
CA SER A 43 4.16 -9.68 -0.44
C SER A 43 5.13 -10.84 -0.52
N ASP A 44 6.15 -10.85 0.34
CA ASP A 44 7.12 -11.94 0.40
C ASP A 44 7.57 -12.25 1.82
N ASP A 45 8.39 -13.27 1.96
CA ASP A 45 8.87 -13.75 3.26
C ASP A 45 9.92 -12.82 3.90
N GLU A 46 10.41 -11.84 3.14
CA GLU A 46 11.36 -10.85 3.66
C GLU A 46 10.66 -9.62 4.25
N GLY A 47 9.34 -9.64 4.30
CA GLY A 47 8.54 -8.55 4.84
C GLY A 47 8.30 -7.40 3.88
N ARG A 48 8.65 -7.57 2.61
CA ARG A 48 8.35 -6.57 1.58
C ARG A 48 6.91 -6.73 1.12
N SER A 49 6.23 -5.62 0.89
CA SER A 49 4.86 -5.66 0.35
C SER A 49 4.55 -4.41 -0.45
N THR A 50 3.60 -4.56 -1.36
CA THR A 50 3.01 -3.46 -2.12
C THR A 50 1.51 -3.58 -1.97
N ILE A 51 0.89 -2.54 -1.43
CA ILE A 51 -0.51 -2.56 -1.04
C ILE A 51 -1.21 -1.33 -1.59
N LEU A 52 -2.36 -1.54 -2.22
CA LEU A 52 -3.27 -0.48 -2.60
C LEU A 52 -4.25 -0.29 -1.44
N PHE A 53 -4.32 0.93 -0.89
CA PHE A 53 -5.21 1.28 0.20
C PHE A 53 -6.31 2.21 -0.26
N LYS A 54 -7.48 2.06 0.36
CA LYS A 54 -8.60 2.97 0.21
C LYS A 54 -9.08 3.36 1.61
N MET A 55 -8.98 4.64 1.91
CA MET A 55 -9.40 5.21 3.18
C MET A 55 -10.67 6.00 2.99
N ALA A 56 -11.70 5.68 3.76
CA ALA A 56 -12.94 6.46 3.78
C ALA A 56 -12.69 7.86 4.35
N PRO A 57 -13.51 8.86 3.99
CA PRO A 57 -13.38 10.20 4.57
C PRO A 57 -13.39 10.17 6.10
N GLY A 58 -12.39 10.81 6.70
CA GLY A 58 -12.24 10.88 8.16
C GLY A 58 -11.54 9.69 8.79
N SER A 59 -11.17 8.66 8.02
CA SER A 59 -10.48 7.51 8.59
C SER A 59 -9.02 7.83 8.94
N VAL A 60 -8.47 7.04 9.86
CA VAL A 60 -7.15 7.29 10.46
C VAL A 60 -6.40 5.98 10.57
N VAL A 61 -5.15 5.97 10.11
CA VAL A 61 -4.21 4.91 10.49
C VAL A 61 -3.55 5.35 11.79
N PRO A 62 -3.71 4.58 12.89
CA PRO A 62 -3.18 5.01 14.18
C PRO A 62 -1.66 5.07 14.19
N LEU A 63 -1.12 5.62 15.27
CA LEU A 63 0.31 5.83 15.42
C LEU A 63 1.10 4.57 15.10
N HIS A 64 2.07 4.70 14.21
CA HIS A 64 2.93 3.61 13.78
C HIS A 64 4.31 4.10 13.39
N GLU A 65 5.25 3.17 13.42
CA GLU A 65 6.63 3.40 13.00
C GLU A 65 6.87 2.68 11.67
N HIS A 66 7.48 3.41 10.73
CA HIS A 66 8.02 2.80 9.52
C HIS A 66 9.36 2.16 9.87
N THR A 67 9.41 0.84 9.96
CA THR A 67 10.63 0.13 10.37
C THR A 67 11.69 0.09 9.29
N ALA A 68 11.32 0.45 8.06
CA ALA A 68 12.20 0.63 6.91
C ALA A 68 11.57 1.64 5.96
N LEU A 69 12.21 1.91 4.83
CA LEU A 69 11.67 2.84 3.83
C LEU A 69 10.25 2.44 3.41
N GLU A 70 9.36 3.43 3.40
CA GLU A 70 8.05 3.34 2.76
C GLU A 70 7.96 4.38 1.66
N GLN A 71 7.36 3.99 0.52
CA GLN A 71 7.09 4.90 -0.59
C GLN A 71 5.60 4.86 -0.90
N THR A 72 4.98 6.04 -1.04
CA THR A 72 3.54 6.14 -1.24
C THR A 72 3.24 7.10 -2.38
N PHE A 73 2.42 6.66 -3.33
CA PHE A 73 1.90 7.50 -4.41
C PHE A 73 0.39 7.67 -4.24
N ILE A 74 -0.07 8.90 -4.14
CA ILE A 74 -1.49 9.22 -3.94
C ILE A 74 -2.19 9.22 -5.29
N LEU A 75 -3.23 8.39 -5.42
CA LEU A 75 -4.04 8.28 -6.65
C LEU A 75 -5.27 9.17 -6.58
N GLU A 76 -5.92 9.24 -5.41
CA GLU A 76 -7.13 10.04 -5.19
C GLU A 76 -7.14 10.57 -3.76
N GLY A 77 -7.78 11.71 -3.55
CA GLY A 77 -7.93 12.30 -2.22
C GLY A 77 -6.63 12.84 -1.67
N SER A 78 -6.46 12.75 -0.36
CA SER A 78 -5.26 13.28 0.31
C SER A 78 -4.97 12.55 1.61
N LEU A 79 -3.68 12.44 1.94
CA LEU A 79 -3.19 12.01 3.24
C LEU A 79 -2.57 13.19 3.96
N GLU A 80 -2.84 13.29 5.25
CA GLU A 80 -2.28 14.33 6.11
C GLU A 80 -1.66 13.72 7.36
N ASP A 81 -0.57 14.30 7.81
CA ASP A 81 0.05 14.01 9.10
C ASP A 81 0.64 15.30 9.68
N ALA A 82 1.36 15.19 10.78
CA ALA A 82 1.96 16.38 11.43
C ALA A 82 3.03 17.06 10.57
N GLU A 83 3.55 16.38 9.57
CA GLU A 83 4.62 16.91 8.71
C GLU A 83 4.10 17.56 7.43
N GLY A 84 2.85 17.30 7.05
CA GLY A 84 2.28 17.91 5.86
C GLY A 84 1.13 17.13 5.26
N SER A 85 0.79 17.50 4.04
CA SER A 85 -0.32 16.92 3.28
C SER A 85 0.13 16.54 1.88
N CYS A 86 -0.34 15.39 1.40
CA CYS A 86 -0.11 14.89 0.04
C CYS A 86 -1.44 14.66 -0.63
N GLY A 87 -1.62 15.26 -1.81
CA GLY A 87 -2.82 15.08 -2.63
C GLY A 87 -2.59 14.17 -3.82
N ALA A 88 -3.65 13.97 -4.62
CA ALA A 88 -3.58 13.14 -5.82
C ALA A 88 -2.44 13.58 -6.74
N GLY A 89 -1.62 12.63 -7.17
CA GLY A 89 -0.44 12.87 -7.99
C GLY A 89 0.84 13.14 -7.21
N ASP A 90 0.74 13.30 -5.90
CA ASP A 90 1.92 13.51 -5.06
C ASP A 90 2.55 12.20 -4.63
N PHE A 91 3.84 12.25 -4.39
CA PHE A 91 4.63 11.14 -3.89
C PHE A 91 5.29 11.53 -2.58
N VAL A 92 5.25 10.64 -1.61
CA VAL A 92 5.93 10.82 -0.34
C VAL A 92 6.72 9.55 -0.01
N TRP A 93 7.93 9.73 0.52
CA TRP A 93 8.67 8.61 1.09
C TRP A 93 9.05 8.91 2.53
N ARG A 94 9.08 7.87 3.34
CA ARG A 94 9.40 7.97 4.77
C ARG A 94 10.53 7.02 5.10
N PRO A 95 11.60 7.53 5.73
CA PRO A 95 12.73 6.67 6.11
C PRO A 95 12.35 5.73 7.26
N GLY A 96 13.10 4.66 7.42
CA GLY A 96 12.98 3.82 8.59
C GLY A 96 13.19 4.63 9.86
N GLY A 97 12.33 4.41 10.84
CA GLY A 97 12.30 5.17 12.09
C GLY A 97 11.25 6.30 12.11
N ASN A 98 10.71 6.68 10.96
CA ASN A 98 9.65 7.69 10.92
C ASN A 98 8.40 7.19 11.64
N ILE A 99 7.83 8.04 12.48
CA ILE A 99 6.64 7.73 13.29
C ILE A 99 5.58 8.76 12.97
N HIS A 100 4.36 8.32 12.68
CA HIS A 100 3.26 9.24 12.43
C HIS A 100 1.87 8.60 12.61
N VAL A 101 0.85 9.46 12.60
CA VAL A 101 -0.55 9.11 12.44
C VAL A 101 -0.98 9.63 11.08
N ALA A 102 -1.58 8.79 10.26
CA ALA A 102 -2.02 9.19 8.92
C ALA A 102 -3.53 9.42 8.90
N HIS A 103 -3.94 10.59 8.44
CA HIS A 103 -5.34 10.99 8.32
C HIS A 103 -5.73 11.12 6.86
N ALA A 104 -6.97 10.75 6.55
CA ALA A 104 -7.57 11.02 5.24
C ALA A 104 -8.86 11.82 5.44
N PRO A 105 -8.79 13.15 5.66
CA PRO A 105 -9.97 13.94 6.01
C PRO A 105 -11.10 13.84 4.98
N ARG A 106 -10.75 13.73 3.70
CA ARG A 106 -11.71 13.62 2.59
C ARG A 106 -11.62 12.27 1.89
N GLY A 107 -10.95 11.30 2.53
CA GLY A 107 -10.66 10.02 1.92
C GLY A 107 -9.39 10.04 1.08
N ALA A 108 -8.87 8.87 0.78
CA ALA A 108 -7.68 8.72 -0.04
C ALA A 108 -7.62 7.32 -0.64
N THR A 109 -7.10 7.24 -1.85
CA THR A 109 -6.68 5.98 -2.48
C THR A 109 -5.21 6.14 -2.84
N PHE A 110 -4.38 5.21 -2.41
CA PHE A 110 -2.94 5.34 -2.62
C PHE A 110 -2.25 3.98 -2.70
N LEU A 111 -1.13 3.97 -3.42
CA LEU A 111 -0.26 2.81 -3.52
C LEU A 111 0.91 2.98 -2.56
N ALA A 112 1.11 2.02 -1.68
CA ALA A 112 2.20 2.04 -0.71
C ALA A 112 3.13 0.85 -0.91
N ILE A 113 4.43 1.13 -0.94
CA ILE A 113 5.48 0.13 -1.09
C ILE A 113 6.28 0.10 0.21
N PHE A 114 6.25 -1.04 0.89
CA PHE A 114 6.90 -1.25 2.19
C PHE A 114 8.11 -2.15 2.02
N ASN A 115 9.26 -1.71 2.49
CA ASN A 115 10.44 -2.58 2.53
C ASN A 115 10.39 -3.54 3.70
N ARG A 116 9.69 -3.16 4.79
CA ARG A 116 9.39 -4.01 5.95
C ARG A 116 8.04 -3.62 6.54
N PRO A 117 7.39 -4.50 7.33
CA PRO A 117 6.13 -4.17 7.99
C PRO A 117 6.29 -3.01 8.96
N ASN A 118 5.28 -2.12 9.00
CA ASN A 118 5.20 -1.08 10.01
C ASN A 118 4.95 -1.70 11.39
N ARG A 119 5.34 -0.98 12.44
CA ARG A 119 5.07 -1.36 13.81
C ARG A 119 4.00 -0.45 14.40
N PHE A 120 2.88 -1.03 14.80
CA PHE A 120 1.82 -0.31 15.49
C PHE A 120 2.07 -0.37 17.00
N PHE A 121 1.93 0.76 17.68
CA PHE A 121 2.24 0.87 19.11
C PHE A 121 1.16 0.25 20.00
N ASP A 122 -0.03 0.00 19.45
CA ASP A 122 -1.13 -0.65 20.16
C ASP A 122 -1.06 -2.18 20.12
N GLY A 123 -0.01 -2.75 19.55
CA GLY A 123 0.17 -4.19 19.41
C GLY A 123 -0.51 -4.78 18.18
N THR A 124 -1.20 -3.97 17.37
CA THR A 124 -1.82 -4.41 16.13
C THR A 124 -0.75 -4.90 15.16
N LYS A 125 -1.00 -6.04 14.53
CA LYS A 125 -0.07 -6.57 13.52
C LYS A 125 -0.23 -5.85 12.19
N PHE A 126 0.87 -5.79 11.44
CA PHE A 126 0.85 -5.25 10.09
C PHE A 126 -0.03 -6.11 9.17
N PHE A 127 -0.58 -5.52 8.15
CA PHE A 127 -1.59 -6.10 7.26
C PHE A 127 -1.19 -7.44 6.63
N THR A 128 0.10 -7.66 6.40
CA THR A 128 0.60 -8.90 5.79
C THR A 128 1.27 -9.83 6.79
N SER A 129 1.31 -9.46 8.08
CA SER A 129 1.96 -10.27 9.11
C SER A 129 1.06 -11.43 9.53
N ALA A 130 1.65 -12.62 9.69
CA ALA A 130 0.97 -13.76 10.26
C ALA A 130 0.67 -13.53 11.74
N GLU A 131 -0.42 -14.12 12.20
CA GLU A 131 -0.76 -14.11 13.63
C GLU A 131 0.10 -15.07 14.44
#